data_c81a2d83ffb9754ae43f631df49609e1
#
_entry.id   c81a2d83ffb9754ae43f631df49609e1
#
_cell.length_a   1.000
_cell.length_b   1.000
_cell.length_c   1.000
_cell.angle_alpha   90.00
_cell.angle_beta   90.00
_cell.angle_gamma   90.00
#
_symmetry.space_group_name_H-M   'P 1'
#
loop_
_entity.id
_entity.type
_entity.pdbx_description
1 polymer ?
#
loop_
_entity_poly.entity_id
_entity_poly.type
_entity_poly.pdbx_seq_one_letter_code
_entity_poly.pdbx_strand_id
1 'polypeptide(L)'
;MTQTLENLSNQTAQLNMPRDIARFNMIEQQIRTWDVLDPTVLQLLNDVPRERFVPAEYQGLAFADIEIPLGQDSNGQLQSMLSPKLEGRILQALNVQKHQYILHVGTGSGYFTALLASLAKHVTSIEIDADLSAQAAKNLAKVNINNVTLIVADGILGQPSDNANVLFDVIVYTGSSPREPAGVREQLVIGGLLLMVLGNAPAMQASLIQRVSETGFREDVLFETCLPALMNAPQIKRFEF
;
A
#
# COMPACT_ATOMS: atom_id res chain seq x y z
N MET A 1 -36.23 -10.01 35.48
CA MET A 1 -36.28 -10.63 34.14
C MET A 1 -35.85 -9.71 32.99
N THR A 2 -36.14 -8.40 33.03
CA THR A 2 -35.79 -7.45 31.96
C THR A 2 -34.29 -7.18 31.80
N GLN A 3 -33.54 -7.10 32.88
CA GLN A 3 -32.07 -6.87 32.83
C GLN A 3 -31.27 -8.04 32.20
N THR A 4 -31.80 -9.26 32.29
CA THR A 4 -31.15 -10.45 31.71
C THR A 4 -31.29 -10.50 30.19
N LEU A 5 -32.37 -9.97 29.64
CA LEU A 5 -32.62 -9.91 28.19
C LEU A 5 -31.83 -8.78 27.51
N GLU A 6 -31.62 -7.65 28.20
CA GLU A 6 -30.75 -6.57 27.71
C GLU A 6 -29.27 -6.99 27.69
N ASN A 7 -28.81 -7.74 28.70
CA ASN A 7 -27.46 -8.30 28.70
C ASN A 7 -27.25 -9.37 27.62
N LEU A 8 -28.27 -10.17 27.31
CA LEU A 8 -28.22 -11.15 26.21
C LEU A 8 -28.29 -10.46 24.84
N SER A 9 -29.06 -9.38 24.69
CA SER A 9 -29.09 -8.60 23.44
C SER A 9 -27.76 -7.85 23.19
N ASN A 10 -27.10 -7.35 24.25
CA ASN A 10 -25.79 -6.72 24.14
C ASN A 10 -24.67 -7.75 23.87
N GLN A 11 -24.78 -8.98 24.43
CA GLN A 11 -23.87 -10.08 24.07
C GLN A 11 -24.10 -10.61 22.64
N THR A 12 -25.35 -10.62 22.15
CA THR A 12 -25.65 -11.00 20.76
C THR A 12 -25.27 -9.91 19.76
N ALA A 13 -25.30 -8.63 20.15
CA ALA A 13 -24.76 -7.53 19.33
C ALA A 13 -23.22 -7.60 19.23
N GLN A 14 -22.52 -8.16 20.22
CA GLN A 14 -21.09 -8.49 20.13
C GLN A 14 -20.80 -9.74 19.29
N LEU A 15 -21.81 -10.52 18.91
CA LEU A 15 -21.70 -11.75 18.12
C LEU A 15 -22.04 -11.57 16.62
N ASN A 16 -22.12 -10.35 16.11
CA ASN A 16 -22.16 -10.06 14.68
C ASN A 16 -20.75 -10.16 14.03
N MET A 17 -20.04 -11.23 14.34
CA MET A 17 -18.58 -11.31 14.29
C MET A 17 -17.90 -12.34 13.36
N PRO A 18 -18.43 -12.81 12.25
CA PRO A 18 -17.57 -13.56 11.35
C PRO A 18 -16.43 -12.68 10.79
N ARG A 19 -16.72 -11.39 10.52
CA ARG A 19 -15.74 -10.46 9.94
C ARG A 19 -14.70 -9.96 10.94
N ASP A 20 -15.11 -9.62 12.16
CA ASP A 20 -14.19 -9.14 13.19
C ASP A 20 -13.26 -10.26 13.67
N ILE A 21 -13.77 -11.49 13.81
CA ILE A 21 -12.96 -12.67 14.10
C ILE A 21 -11.99 -12.95 12.95
N ALA A 22 -12.43 -12.89 11.70
CA ALA A 22 -11.56 -13.11 10.55
C ALA A 22 -10.45 -12.05 10.45
N ARG A 23 -10.77 -10.77 10.71
CA ARG A 23 -9.78 -9.68 10.79
C ARG A 23 -8.81 -9.89 11.93
N PHE A 24 -9.29 -10.24 13.12
CA PHE A 24 -8.44 -10.56 14.27
C PHE A 24 -7.48 -11.72 13.95
N ASN A 25 -7.99 -12.81 13.37
CA ASN A 25 -7.17 -13.95 12.96
C ASN A 25 -6.13 -13.56 11.90
N MET A 26 -6.48 -12.72 10.92
CA MET A 26 -5.54 -12.19 9.95
C MET A 26 -4.38 -11.46 10.66
N ILE A 27 -4.69 -10.59 11.60
CA ILE A 27 -3.67 -9.82 12.33
C ILE A 27 -2.80 -10.73 13.18
N GLU A 28 -3.40 -11.56 14.03
CA GLU A 28 -2.66 -12.34 15.05
C GLU A 28 -1.94 -13.57 14.46
N GLN A 29 -2.52 -14.22 13.45
CA GLN A 29 -2.02 -15.48 12.95
C GLN A 29 -1.31 -15.39 11.60
N GLN A 30 -1.59 -14.33 10.81
CA GLN A 30 -0.99 -14.18 9.49
C GLN A 30 0.02 -13.02 9.43
N ILE A 31 -0.27 -11.89 10.06
CA ILE A 31 0.58 -10.69 9.98
C ILE A 31 1.67 -10.71 11.05
N ARG A 32 1.33 -10.93 12.31
CA ARG A 32 2.32 -10.98 13.42
C ARG A 32 3.39 -12.04 13.22
N THR A 33 3.05 -13.17 12.63
CA THR A 33 3.99 -14.28 12.36
C THR A 33 5.04 -13.93 11.31
N TRP A 34 4.89 -12.81 10.60
CA TRP A 34 5.85 -12.25 9.65
C TRP A 34 6.62 -11.04 10.20
N ASP A 35 6.85 -11.02 11.51
CA ASP A 35 7.60 -9.98 12.23
C ASP A 35 6.99 -8.56 12.13
N VAL A 36 5.69 -8.44 11.87
CA VAL A 36 4.97 -7.18 11.99
C VAL A 36 4.51 -7.03 13.44
N LEU A 37 5.28 -6.29 14.23
CA LEU A 37 5.08 -6.18 15.69
C LEU A 37 4.73 -4.76 16.13
N ASP A 38 4.83 -3.76 15.26
CA ASP A 38 4.49 -2.37 15.59
C ASP A 38 3.01 -2.26 15.95
N PRO A 39 2.67 -1.84 17.19
CA PRO A 39 1.29 -1.76 17.64
C PRO A 39 0.47 -0.74 16.84
N THR A 40 1.09 0.33 16.32
CA THR A 40 0.41 1.33 15.49
C THR A 40 -0.03 0.72 14.17
N VAL A 41 0.85 -0.07 13.53
CA VAL A 41 0.53 -0.77 12.27
C VAL A 41 -0.56 -1.82 12.49
N LEU A 42 -0.46 -2.63 13.55
CA LEU A 42 -1.46 -3.65 13.85
C LEU A 42 -2.84 -3.03 14.17
N GLN A 43 -2.86 -1.93 14.93
CA GLN A 43 -4.09 -1.20 15.21
C GLN A 43 -4.68 -0.59 13.93
N LEU A 44 -3.84 -0.01 13.08
CA LEU A 44 -4.27 0.56 11.79
C LEU A 44 -4.93 -0.49 10.90
N LEU A 45 -4.35 -1.69 10.78
CA LEU A 45 -4.90 -2.80 10.01
C LEU A 45 -6.22 -3.32 10.59
N ASN A 46 -6.44 -3.13 11.90
CA ASN A 46 -7.73 -3.40 12.54
C ASN A 46 -8.78 -2.33 12.22
N ASP A 47 -8.40 -1.06 12.21
CA ASP A 47 -9.32 0.08 12.16
C ASP A 47 -9.74 0.44 10.72
N VAL A 48 -8.84 0.27 9.74
CA VAL A 48 -9.16 0.54 8.33
C VAL A 48 -9.82 -0.69 7.70
N PRO A 49 -11.10 -0.62 7.32
CA PRO A 49 -11.89 -1.78 6.91
C PRO A 49 -11.50 -2.27 5.51
N ARG A 50 -10.54 -3.21 5.43
CA ARG A 50 -10.01 -3.79 4.17
C ARG A 50 -11.13 -4.29 3.25
N GLU A 51 -12.17 -4.92 3.82
CA GLU A 51 -13.30 -5.49 3.09
C GLU A 51 -14.10 -4.46 2.28
N ARG A 52 -13.96 -3.17 2.58
CA ARG A 52 -14.62 -2.08 1.80
C ARG A 52 -13.86 -1.71 0.53
N PHE A 53 -12.64 -2.20 0.38
CA PHE A 53 -11.76 -1.94 -0.76
C PHE A 53 -11.64 -3.15 -1.69
N VAL A 54 -12.10 -4.31 -1.23
CA VAL A 54 -12.08 -5.55 -2.00
C VAL A 54 -13.27 -5.59 -2.96
N PRO A 55 -13.07 -6.00 -4.25
CA PRO A 55 -14.17 -6.21 -5.18
C PRO A 55 -15.22 -7.19 -4.64
N ALA A 56 -16.48 -7.00 -5.03
CA ALA A 56 -17.63 -7.72 -4.45
C ALA A 56 -17.48 -9.26 -4.54
N GLU A 57 -16.95 -9.76 -5.65
CA GLU A 57 -16.72 -11.18 -5.92
C GLU A 57 -15.65 -11.81 -5.02
N TYR A 58 -14.74 -10.99 -4.44
CA TYR A 58 -13.64 -11.46 -3.58
C TYR A 58 -13.82 -11.09 -2.11
N GLN A 59 -14.96 -10.51 -1.71
CA GLN A 59 -15.16 -10.06 -0.32
C GLN A 59 -14.98 -11.14 0.73
N GLY A 60 -15.28 -12.40 0.39
CA GLY A 60 -15.03 -13.55 1.27
C GLY A 60 -13.54 -13.82 1.55
N LEU A 61 -12.64 -13.25 0.73
CA LEU A 61 -11.18 -13.40 0.83
C LEU A 61 -10.49 -12.17 1.42
N ALA A 62 -11.24 -11.15 1.85
CA ALA A 62 -10.70 -9.88 2.30
C ALA A 62 -9.65 -10.01 3.43
N PHE A 63 -9.76 -11.04 4.26
CA PHE A 63 -8.87 -11.31 5.40
C PHE A 63 -7.95 -12.51 5.20
N ALA A 64 -7.87 -13.07 3.99
CA ALA A 64 -6.88 -14.06 3.63
C ALA A 64 -5.55 -13.40 3.26
N ASP A 65 -4.42 -14.00 3.62
CA ASP A 65 -3.09 -13.47 3.27
C ASP A 65 -2.72 -13.81 1.83
N ILE A 66 -3.48 -13.24 0.91
CA ILE A 66 -3.31 -13.38 -0.54
C ILE A 66 -3.43 -12.03 -1.24
N GLU A 67 -2.91 -11.96 -2.45
CA GLU A 67 -3.21 -10.86 -3.37
C GLU A 67 -4.64 -10.99 -3.89
N ILE A 68 -5.39 -9.88 -3.92
CA ILE A 68 -6.77 -9.83 -4.41
C ILE A 68 -6.78 -9.22 -5.81
N PRO A 69 -7.27 -9.92 -6.84
CA PRO A 69 -7.36 -9.37 -8.20
C PRO A 69 -8.23 -8.11 -8.27
N LEU A 70 -7.77 -7.12 -9.03
CA LEU A 70 -8.50 -5.88 -9.33
C LEU A 70 -8.93 -5.79 -10.80
N GLY A 71 -8.36 -6.63 -11.66
CA GLY A 71 -8.57 -6.64 -13.09
C GLY A 71 -7.28 -6.90 -13.85
N GLN A 72 -7.28 -6.58 -15.13
CA GLN A 72 -6.11 -6.64 -16.00
C GLN A 72 -5.89 -5.28 -16.63
N ASP A 73 -4.62 -4.92 -16.78
CA ASP A 73 -4.24 -3.72 -17.52
C ASP A 73 -4.44 -3.89 -19.05
N SER A 74 -4.16 -2.85 -19.81
CA SER A 74 -4.26 -2.85 -21.28
C SER A 74 -3.36 -3.89 -21.97
N ASN A 75 -2.36 -4.42 -21.26
CA ASN A 75 -1.43 -5.44 -21.76
C ASN A 75 -1.84 -6.85 -21.29
N GLY A 76 -2.97 -6.98 -20.58
CA GLY A 76 -3.45 -8.25 -20.01
C GLY A 76 -2.71 -8.68 -18.73
N GLN A 77 -1.88 -7.81 -18.14
CA GLN A 77 -1.21 -8.08 -16.88
C GLN A 77 -2.19 -7.92 -15.71
N LEU A 78 -2.21 -8.90 -14.81
CA LEU A 78 -3.06 -8.86 -13.62
C LEU A 78 -2.64 -7.73 -12.68
N GLN A 79 -3.63 -6.93 -12.31
CA GLN A 79 -3.51 -5.92 -11.25
C GLN A 79 -4.14 -6.48 -9.98
N SER A 80 -3.50 -6.27 -8.83
CA SER A 80 -3.96 -6.83 -7.56
C SER A 80 -3.71 -5.90 -6.37
N MET A 81 -4.51 -6.08 -5.32
CA MET A 81 -4.18 -5.57 -3.99
C MET A 81 -3.02 -6.40 -3.43
N LEU A 82 -2.15 -5.77 -2.67
CA LEU A 82 -1.10 -6.47 -1.92
C LEU A 82 -1.71 -7.44 -0.89
N SER A 83 -0.97 -8.49 -0.54
CA SER A 83 -1.36 -9.34 0.58
C SER A 83 -1.22 -8.58 1.92
N PRO A 84 -2.08 -8.87 2.91
CA PRO A 84 -2.07 -8.17 4.21
C PRO A 84 -0.71 -8.17 4.92
N LYS A 85 0.02 -9.28 4.89
CA LYS A 85 1.35 -9.37 5.49
C LYS A 85 2.35 -8.41 4.84
N LEU A 86 2.29 -8.27 3.50
CA LEU A 86 3.19 -7.39 2.77
C LEU A 86 2.86 -5.93 3.06
N GLU A 87 1.57 -5.56 3.12
CA GLU A 87 1.12 -4.24 3.54
C GLU A 87 1.64 -3.88 4.93
N GLY A 88 1.50 -4.79 5.90
CA GLY A 88 2.00 -4.61 7.26
C GLY A 88 3.52 -4.42 7.32
N ARG A 89 4.28 -5.24 6.59
CA ARG A 89 5.76 -5.14 6.53
C ARG A 89 6.23 -3.83 5.93
N ILE A 90 5.60 -3.39 4.84
CA ILE A 90 5.91 -2.11 4.20
C ILE A 90 5.62 -0.95 5.16
N LEU A 91 4.44 -0.91 5.79
CA LEU A 91 4.06 0.14 6.74
C LEU A 91 5.01 0.22 7.92
N GLN A 92 5.37 -0.92 8.51
CA GLN A 92 6.32 -0.98 9.62
C GLN A 92 7.71 -0.47 9.22
N ALA A 93 8.19 -0.83 8.02
CA ALA A 93 9.48 -0.36 7.53
C ALA A 93 9.51 1.15 7.25
N LEU A 94 8.41 1.70 6.75
CA LEU A 94 8.27 3.13 6.47
C LEU A 94 8.14 3.98 7.74
N ASN A 95 7.60 3.44 8.84
CA ASN A 95 7.39 4.14 10.12
C ASN A 95 6.82 5.56 9.93
N VAL A 96 5.74 5.67 9.17
CA VAL A 96 5.13 6.94 8.75
C VAL A 96 4.71 7.79 9.94
N GLN A 97 4.99 9.11 9.88
CA GLN A 97 4.67 10.07 10.92
C GLN A 97 3.57 11.06 10.49
N LYS A 98 2.77 11.52 11.44
CA LYS A 98 1.60 12.39 11.23
C LYS A 98 1.86 13.71 10.46
N HIS A 99 3.07 14.18 10.44
CA HIS A 99 3.44 15.44 9.77
C HIS A 99 3.90 15.24 8.32
N GLN A 100 4.11 14.00 7.88
CA GLN A 100 4.76 13.66 6.62
C GLN A 100 3.82 13.77 5.42
N TYR A 101 4.41 14.14 4.28
CA TYR A 101 3.81 14.12 2.95
C TYR A 101 4.32 12.91 2.18
N ILE A 102 3.39 12.13 1.64
CA ILE A 102 3.70 10.86 0.98
C ILE A 102 3.35 10.92 -0.51
N LEU A 103 4.23 10.38 -1.34
CA LEU A 103 3.93 9.96 -2.69
C LEU A 103 3.71 8.45 -2.72
N HIS A 104 2.54 8.02 -3.16
CA HIS A 104 2.20 6.61 -3.39
C HIS A 104 1.99 6.37 -4.88
N VAL A 105 2.68 5.39 -5.46
CA VAL A 105 2.54 4.99 -6.86
C VAL A 105 1.95 3.57 -6.93
N GLY A 106 0.83 3.46 -7.65
CA GLY A 106 0.02 2.25 -7.72
C GLY A 106 -1.16 2.28 -6.74
N THR A 107 -2.09 3.23 -6.91
CA THR A 107 -3.26 3.40 -6.03
C THR A 107 -4.10 2.13 -5.91
N GLY A 108 -4.32 1.43 -7.02
CA GLY A 108 -5.11 0.21 -7.08
C GLY A 108 -6.52 0.40 -6.50
N SER A 109 -6.91 -0.42 -5.54
CA SER A 109 -8.20 -0.30 -4.85
C SER A 109 -8.34 0.92 -3.93
N GLY A 110 -7.22 1.61 -3.62
CA GLY A 110 -7.13 2.69 -2.63
C GLY A 110 -6.90 2.21 -1.19
N TYR A 111 -6.80 0.92 -0.92
CA TYR A 111 -6.65 0.41 0.46
C TYR A 111 -5.31 0.82 1.07
N PHE A 112 -4.19 0.57 0.37
CA PHE A 112 -2.88 0.96 0.88
C PHE A 112 -2.75 2.48 1.00
N THR A 113 -3.34 3.25 0.05
CA THR A 113 -3.48 4.71 0.15
C THR A 113 -4.22 5.13 1.43
N ALA A 114 -5.31 4.43 1.80
CA ALA A 114 -6.07 4.71 3.02
C ALA A 114 -5.24 4.45 4.28
N LEU A 115 -4.46 3.36 4.31
CA LEU A 115 -3.54 3.06 5.41
C LEU A 115 -2.49 4.18 5.57
N LEU A 116 -1.84 4.59 4.49
CA LEU A 116 -0.88 5.70 4.49
C LEU A 116 -1.51 7.02 4.96
N ALA A 117 -2.68 7.35 4.41
CA ALA A 117 -3.39 8.60 4.76
C ALA A 117 -3.84 8.64 6.22
N SER A 118 -4.13 7.50 6.83
CA SER A 118 -4.45 7.41 8.26
C SER A 118 -3.25 7.72 9.16
N LEU A 119 -2.03 7.55 8.67
CA LEU A 119 -0.78 7.83 9.40
C LEU A 119 -0.18 9.19 9.06
N ALA A 120 -0.35 9.68 7.84
CA ALA A 120 0.33 10.85 7.30
C ALA A 120 -0.48 12.15 7.43
N LYS A 121 0.16 13.26 7.11
CA LYS A 121 -0.51 14.55 6.93
C LYS A 121 -1.27 14.58 5.60
N HIS A 122 -0.66 14.13 4.54
CA HIS A 122 -1.25 14.09 3.20
C HIS A 122 -0.61 13.02 2.32
N VAL A 123 -1.40 12.39 1.46
CA VAL A 123 -0.93 11.42 0.47
C VAL A 123 -1.30 11.92 -0.93
N THR A 124 -0.29 12.05 -1.79
CA THR A 124 -0.48 12.14 -3.24
C THR A 124 -0.38 10.73 -3.79
N SER A 125 -1.44 10.21 -4.40
CA SER A 125 -1.45 8.85 -4.95
C SER A 125 -1.67 8.86 -6.44
N ILE A 126 -0.80 8.18 -7.18
CA ILE A 126 -0.77 8.13 -8.64
C ILE A 126 -1.22 6.75 -9.10
N GLU A 127 -2.17 6.74 -10.03
CA GLU A 127 -2.67 5.55 -10.71
C GLU A 127 -2.69 5.78 -12.21
N ILE A 128 -2.17 4.82 -12.97
CA ILE A 128 -2.15 4.93 -14.43
C ILE A 128 -3.51 4.57 -15.03
N ASP A 129 -4.26 3.69 -14.37
CA ASP A 129 -5.59 3.27 -14.78
C ASP A 129 -6.66 4.22 -14.20
N ALA A 130 -7.37 4.91 -15.10
CA ALA A 130 -8.39 5.90 -14.72
C ALA A 130 -9.60 5.26 -14.02
N ASP A 131 -9.98 4.05 -14.39
CA ASP A 131 -11.12 3.34 -13.79
C ASP A 131 -10.79 2.86 -12.38
N LEU A 132 -9.58 2.33 -12.15
CA LEU A 132 -9.08 2.01 -10.82
C LEU A 132 -8.98 3.28 -9.95
N SER A 133 -8.45 4.37 -10.48
CA SER A 133 -8.38 5.65 -9.75
C SER A 133 -9.77 6.15 -9.34
N ALA A 134 -10.75 6.09 -10.25
CA ALA A 134 -12.13 6.45 -9.94
C ALA A 134 -12.78 5.52 -8.90
N GLN A 135 -12.47 4.23 -8.95
CA GLN A 135 -12.95 3.28 -7.95
C GLN A 135 -12.30 3.53 -6.58
N ALA A 136 -10.99 3.79 -6.54
CA ALA A 136 -10.27 4.15 -5.32
C ALA A 136 -10.86 5.41 -4.67
N ALA A 137 -11.19 6.44 -5.45
CA ALA A 137 -11.84 7.65 -4.95
C ALA A 137 -13.16 7.34 -4.23
N LYS A 138 -13.99 6.47 -4.82
CA LYS A 138 -15.25 6.02 -4.20
C LYS A 138 -15.01 5.25 -2.91
N ASN A 139 -14.01 4.38 -2.88
CA ASN A 139 -13.69 3.57 -1.71
C ASN A 139 -13.16 4.44 -0.56
N LEU A 140 -12.24 5.37 -0.84
CA LEU A 140 -11.71 6.33 0.14
C LEU A 140 -12.82 7.20 0.75
N ALA A 141 -13.74 7.70 -0.08
CA ALA A 141 -14.88 8.49 0.38
C ALA A 141 -15.80 7.70 1.33
N LYS A 142 -16.04 6.40 1.07
CA LYS A 142 -16.87 5.53 1.95
C LYS A 142 -16.29 5.35 3.35
N VAL A 143 -14.99 5.56 3.53
CA VAL A 143 -14.29 5.44 4.83
C VAL A 143 -13.83 6.78 5.38
N ASN A 144 -14.33 7.90 4.81
CA ASN A 144 -14.03 9.28 5.22
C ASN A 144 -12.54 9.67 5.20
N ILE A 145 -11.76 9.11 4.30
CA ILE A 145 -10.39 9.53 4.04
C ILE A 145 -10.41 10.72 3.09
N ASN A 146 -9.96 11.91 3.57
CA ASN A 146 -10.10 13.18 2.86
C ASN A 146 -8.74 13.89 2.61
N ASN A 147 -7.64 13.36 3.17
CA ASN A 147 -6.29 13.93 3.03
C ASN A 147 -5.48 13.21 1.92
N VAL A 148 -6.15 12.92 0.80
CA VAL A 148 -5.58 12.27 -0.36
C VAL A 148 -5.83 13.11 -1.60
N THR A 149 -4.79 13.28 -2.43
CA THR A 149 -4.91 13.75 -3.82
C THR A 149 -4.67 12.58 -4.76
N LEU A 150 -5.66 12.23 -5.57
CA LEU A 150 -5.54 11.20 -6.60
C LEU A 150 -5.16 11.85 -7.92
N ILE A 151 -4.16 11.28 -8.60
CA ILE A 151 -3.68 11.73 -9.92
C ILE A 151 -3.72 10.55 -10.87
N VAL A 152 -4.38 10.72 -12.02
CA VAL A 152 -4.34 9.75 -13.11
C VAL A 152 -3.15 10.10 -14.00
N ALA A 153 -2.07 9.33 -13.86
CA ALA A 153 -0.82 9.56 -14.61
C ALA A 153 0.07 8.31 -14.57
N ASP A 154 1.09 8.28 -15.44
CA ASP A 154 2.21 7.34 -15.29
C ASP A 154 3.12 7.82 -14.15
N GLY A 155 3.11 7.08 -13.05
CA GLY A 155 3.90 7.40 -11.86
C GLY A 155 5.29 6.80 -11.83
N ILE A 156 5.74 6.12 -12.91
CA ILE A 156 7.03 5.41 -12.88
C ILE A 156 8.22 6.34 -12.59
N LEU A 157 8.18 7.57 -13.04
CA LEU A 157 9.19 8.59 -12.74
C LEU A 157 8.86 9.43 -11.50
N GLY A 158 7.92 8.98 -10.66
CA GLY A 158 7.42 9.72 -9.51
C GLY A 158 6.37 10.76 -9.89
N GLN A 159 6.38 11.92 -9.24
CA GLN A 159 5.40 12.95 -9.51
C GLN A 159 5.56 13.55 -10.91
N PRO A 160 4.45 13.81 -11.67
CA PRO A 160 4.50 14.49 -12.95
C PRO A 160 5.17 15.87 -12.89
N SER A 161 5.85 16.23 -13.96
CA SER A 161 6.77 17.37 -14.06
C SER A 161 6.17 18.76 -13.76
N ASP A 162 4.85 18.90 -13.82
CA ASP A 162 4.17 20.18 -13.54
C ASP A 162 4.33 20.62 -12.06
N ASN A 163 4.75 19.69 -11.19
CA ASN A 163 5.04 19.90 -9.77
C ASN A 163 6.45 19.41 -9.37
N ALA A 164 7.40 19.45 -10.28
CA ALA A 164 8.75 18.87 -10.12
C ALA A 164 9.55 19.36 -8.90
N ASN A 165 9.11 20.43 -8.22
CA ASN A 165 9.78 20.97 -7.04
C ASN A 165 9.17 20.48 -5.71
N VAL A 166 8.15 19.64 -5.74
CA VAL A 166 7.57 19.07 -4.52
C VAL A 166 8.43 17.90 -4.07
N LEU A 167 8.94 17.98 -2.84
CA LEU A 167 9.68 16.89 -2.20
C LEU A 167 8.77 16.16 -1.20
N PHE A 168 9.00 14.86 -1.05
CA PHE A 168 8.24 13.99 -0.18
C PHE A 168 9.09 13.46 0.97
N ASP A 169 8.45 13.29 2.12
CA ASP A 169 9.07 12.60 3.26
C ASP A 169 9.14 11.10 3.00
N VAL A 170 8.13 10.55 2.31
CA VAL A 170 8.07 9.14 1.95
C VAL A 170 7.59 8.99 0.51
N ILE A 171 8.26 8.12 -0.24
CA ILE A 171 7.81 7.66 -1.56
C ILE A 171 7.67 6.14 -1.48
N VAL A 172 6.53 5.60 -1.91
CA VAL A 172 6.30 4.16 -1.90
C VAL A 172 5.65 3.69 -3.20
N TYR A 173 6.22 2.63 -3.76
CA TYR A 173 5.73 1.94 -4.95
C TYR A 173 5.14 0.59 -4.53
N THR A 174 3.90 0.33 -4.93
CA THR A 174 3.19 -0.93 -4.62
C THR A 174 3.16 -1.91 -5.79
N GLY A 175 3.89 -1.62 -6.85
CA GLY A 175 4.29 -2.55 -7.89
C GLY A 175 5.81 -2.67 -7.96
N SER A 176 6.32 -3.64 -8.73
CA SER A 176 7.76 -3.83 -8.89
C SER A 176 8.33 -3.08 -10.10
N SER A 177 9.64 -2.92 -10.11
CA SER A 177 10.39 -2.45 -11.27
C SER A 177 11.69 -3.24 -11.42
N PRO A 178 12.12 -3.60 -12.63
CA PRO A 178 13.42 -4.28 -12.84
C PRO A 178 14.61 -3.52 -12.29
N ARG A 179 14.54 -2.20 -12.24
CA ARG A 179 15.53 -1.29 -11.66
C ARG A 179 14.85 -0.02 -11.18
N GLU A 180 15.50 0.71 -10.30
CA GLU A 180 15.02 2.01 -9.88
C GLU A 180 14.90 2.96 -11.07
N PRO A 181 13.76 3.66 -11.21
CA PRO A 181 13.59 4.71 -12.21
C PRO A 181 14.46 5.92 -11.90
N ALA A 182 15.00 6.55 -12.93
CA ALA A 182 15.85 7.71 -12.75
C ALA A 182 15.09 8.91 -12.17
N GLY A 183 15.72 9.65 -11.25
CA GLY A 183 15.18 10.90 -10.70
C GLY A 183 14.14 10.72 -9.57
N VAL A 184 13.81 9.48 -9.17
CA VAL A 184 12.80 9.25 -8.13
C VAL A 184 13.35 9.56 -6.74
N ARG A 185 14.56 9.11 -6.42
CA ARG A 185 15.16 9.35 -5.09
C ARG A 185 15.49 10.81 -4.82
N GLU A 186 15.67 11.62 -5.86
CA GLU A 186 15.89 13.06 -5.78
C GLU A 186 14.62 13.82 -5.35
N GLN A 187 13.44 13.21 -5.48
CA GLN A 187 12.16 13.76 -5.02
C GLN A 187 11.94 13.58 -3.51
N LEU A 188 12.89 12.97 -2.80
CA LEU A 188 12.85 12.88 -1.33
C LEU A 188 13.41 14.16 -0.68
N VAL A 189 12.85 14.53 0.48
CA VAL A 189 13.53 15.44 1.40
C VAL A 189 14.79 14.76 1.98
N ILE A 190 15.74 15.52 2.53
CA ILE A 190 16.84 14.93 3.32
C ILE A 190 16.21 14.25 4.57
N GLY A 191 16.59 13.00 4.81
CA GLY A 191 15.98 12.14 5.82
C GLY A 191 14.80 11.32 5.31
N GLY A 192 14.25 11.63 4.11
CA GLY A 192 13.12 10.93 3.51
C GLY A 192 13.44 9.51 3.07
N LEU A 193 12.38 8.72 2.89
CA LEU A 193 12.44 7.29 2.59
C LEU A 193 11.76 6.96 1.25
N LEU A 194 12.41 6.16 0.42
CA LEU A 194 11.82 5.53 -0.76
C LEU A 194 11.76 4.02 -0.54
N LEU A 195 10.59 3.42 -0.68
CA LEU A 195 10.41 1.98 -0.69
C LEU A 195 9.96 1.52 -2.07
N MET A 196 10.72 0.57 -2.61
CA MET A 196 10.43 -0.08 -3.91
C MET A 196 10.71 -1.58 -3.85
N VAL A 197 10.01 -2.34 -4.69
CA VAL A 197 10.36 -3.73 -5.00
C VAL A 197 11.11 -3.76 -6.32
N LEU A 198 12.39 -4.14 -6.24
CA LEU A 198 13.33 -4.12 -7.37
C LEU A 198 13.73 -5.53 -7.80
N GLY A 199 13.91 -5.71 -9.09
CA GLY A 199 14.33 -6.99 -9.70
C GLY A 199 13.32 -7.54 -10.68
N ASN A 200 13.56 -8.79 -11.11
CA ASN A 200 12.68 -9.53 -12.01
C ASN A 200 12.25 -10.84 -11.34
N ALA A 201 11.03 -11.28 -11.64
CA ALA A 201 10.55 -12.57 -11.16
C ALA A 201 11.52 -13.71 -11.54
N PRO A 202 11.72 -14.69 -10.67
CA PRO A 202 11.02 -14.91 -9.39
C PRO A 202 11.72 -14.23 -8.18
N ALA A 203 12.88 -13.60 -8.35
CA ALA A 203 13.70 -13.05 -7.28
C ALA A 203 13.69 -11.52 -7.33
N MET A 204 12.86 -10.90 -6.51
CA MET A 204 12.81 -9.45 -6.32
C MET A 204 13.06 -9.11 -4.86
N GLN A 205 13.52 -7.89 -4.60
CA GLN A 205 13.85 -7.43 -3.26
C GLN A 205 13.09 -6.14 -2.94
N ALA A 206 12.48 -6.09 -1.78
CA ALA A 206 11.98 -4.86 -1.21
C ALA A 206 13.17 -4.06 -0.66
N SER A 207 13.47 -2.93 -1.30
CA SER A 207 14.57 -2.02 -0.92
C SER A 207 14.01 -0.77 -0.27
N LEU A 208 14.64 -0.36 0.84
CA LEU A 208 14.39 0.89 1.53
C LEU A 208 15.60 1.81 1.31
N ILE A 209 15.36 2.92 0.63
CA ILE A 209 16.38 3.90 0.29
C ILE A 209 16.12 5.15 1.12
N GLN A 210 17.12 5.61 1.88
CA GLN A 210 17.07 6.83 2.66
C GLN A 210 17.96 7.89 2.04
N ARG A 211 17.43 9.10 1.82
CA ARG A 211 18.25 10.26 1.47
C ARG A 211 18.95 10.80 2.70
N VAL A 212 20.27 10.63 2.81
CA VAL A 212 21.04 11.04 4.00
C VAL A 212 21.71 12.41 3.86
N SER A 213 21.85 12.91 2.61
CA SER A 213 22.36 14.26 2.31
C SER A 213 21.85 14.72 0.94
N GLU A 214 22.28 15.88 0.45
CA GLU A 214 21.88 16.37 -0.87
C GLU A 214 22.16 15.38 -2.00
N THR A 215 23.28 14.66 -1.95
CA THR A 215 23.71 13.68 -2.98
C THR A 215 23.92 12.28 -2.44
N GLY A 216 23.75 12.06 -1.13
CA GLY A 216 24.02 10.77 -0.46
C GLY A 216 22.74 10.00 -0.18
N PHE A 217 22.78 8.69 -0.47
CA PHE A 217 21.69 7.77 -0.21
C PHE A 217 22.24 6.51 0.49
N ARG A 218 21.46 5.96 1.41
CA ARG A 218 21.68 4.65 2.02
C ARG A 218 20.58 3.72 1.54
N GLU A 219 20.94 2.49 1.16
CA GLU A 219 20.01 1.47 0.72
C GLU A 219 20.13 0.25 1.61
N ASP A 220 18.97 -0.23 2.10
CA ASP A 220 18.84 -1.43 2.91
C ASP A 220 17.86 -2.39 2.21
N VAL A 221 18.26 -3.64 1.97
CA VAL A 221 17.36 -4.69 1.48
C VAL A 221 16.61 -5.25 2.67
N LEU A 222 15.27 -5.16 2.63
CA LEU A 222 14.42 -5.56 3.75
C LEU A 222 14.05 -7.04 3.71
N PHE A 223 13.61 -7.51 2.55
CA PHE A 223 13.16 -8.90 2.33
C PHE A 223 12.98 -9.19 0.84
N GLU A 224 12.92 -10.49 0.54
CA GLU A 224 12.56 -10.96 -0.79
C GLU A 224 11.06 -11.07 -0.96
N THR A 225 10.57 -10.72 -2.15
CA THR A 225 9.16 -10.80 -2.53
C THR A 225 9.04 -10.88 -4.05
N CYS A 226 7.83 -11.03 -4.56
CA CYS A 226 7.55 -10.96 -5.99
C CYS A 226 6.24 -10.21 -6.20
N LEU A 227 6.27 -9.13 -6.96
CA LEU A 227 5.10 -8.32 -7.29
C LEU A 227 4.98 -8.13 -8.81
N PRO A 228 3.76 -7.93 -9.32
CA PRO A 228 3.57 -7.47 -10.69
C PRO A 228 4.39 -6.21 -10.98
N ALA A 229 5.00 -6.15 -12.16
CA ALA A 229 5.73 -4.97 -12.57
C ALA A 229 4.77 -3.80 -12.82
N LEU A 230 5.19 -2.59 -12.47
CA LEU A 230 4.48 -1.37 -12.87
C LEU A 230 4.49 -1.25 -14.40
N MET A 231 3.42 -0.70 -14.95
CA MET A 231 3.39 -0.34 -16.38
C MET A 231 4.53 0.64 -16.68
N ASN A 232 5.13 0.49 -17.84
CA ASN A 232 6.25 1.31 -18.33
C ASN A 232 7.52 1.23 -17.45
N ALA A 233 7.61 0.26 -16.53
CA ALA A 233 8.82 0.05 -15.73
C ALA A 233 10.06 -0.12 -16.65
N PRO A 234 11.21 0.52 -16.30
CA PRO A 234 12.39 0.49 -17.13
C PRO A 234 12.94 -0.93 -17.27
N GLN A 235 12.98 -1.42 -18.51
CA GLN A 235 13.44 -2.79 -18.81
C GLN A 235 14.97 -2.86 -18.79
N ILE A 236 15.49 -3.97 -18.30
CA ILE A 236 16.92 -4.30 -18.41
C ILE A 236 17.13 -4.79 -19.85
N LYS A 237 17.96 -4.07 -20.63
CA LYS A 237 18.37 -4.55 -21.96
C LYS A 237 19.08 -5.89 -21.78
N ARG A 238 18.46 -6.98 -22.25
CA ARG A 238 19.17 -8.27 -22.37
C ARG A 238 20.15 -8.14 -23.53
N PHE A 239 21.39 -8.52 -23.31
CA PHE A 239 22.33 -8.72 -24.40
C PHE A 239 21.85 -9.93 -25.20
N GLU A 240 21.46 -9.71 -26.44
CA GLU A 240 21.31 -10.76 -27.44
C GLU A 240 22.66 -10.96 -28.08
N PHE A 241 23.19 -12.19 -28.01
CA PHE A 241 24.44 -12.60 -28.67
C PHE A 241 24.14 -13.03 -30.10
#